data_763f2cf51c4546d16edeec2a9dbd4b49
#
_entry.id   763f2cf51c4546d16edeec2a9dbd4b49
#
_cell.length_a   1.000
_cell.length_b   1.000
_cell.length_c   1.000
_cell.angle_alpha   90.00
_cell.angle_beta   90.00
_cell.angle_gamma   90.00
#
_symmetry.space_group_name_H-M   'P 1'
#
loop_
_entity.id
_entity.type
_entity.pdbx_description
1 polymer ?
#
loop_
_entity_poly.entity_id
_entity_poly.type
_entity_poly.pdbx_seq_one_letter_code
_entity_poly.pdbx_strand_id
1 'polypeptide(L)'
;MEVSAAPRRAPSPSAAERRPPDAAPDRAAPVMQWRRAGKRYPGAGAPALDDVSFAVRPGEIVVLVGPNGSGKTTAMEMISGLRPPTSGEVSIDGEPVRPLAPQRALIGVQLQETGLPQRLKVREAVRAVAALYADPGPVERIVAQLGLDARAAQTIDSLSGGWARRLDVALACIGRPRALVLDEPTSGIDPVARAELWEFLRLRRAEGVAVLASTHDLSEAEAYADRLLVLDRGRLILQGTVEDVLGPADGRWRLRLIGADSSVDAWARARGLDLVGTGEVRVLIADKEAVTAMADVIEAARGRGELRYQDILKGPIRLEDVFAEAVSRADRGGGRMSAAQHPARRPTAAGPDRPVLAPGWRVVAVWSRQELVLLLREPVAVFFSLAFPVIMYVFIGIPYASNEVAPGVRFIDVMFPSLILTVIANLLLMGMPIYLAELRSRGIDRRYATLPLRGGHFVIALLLSTLVLVMAASMIIVLVVAVRDGVRPELWNPRLLLIMAGSIVWLSALGFLIGALRVSSRTTQALSAAVFFLMFFGSGAAMPLDQLPEILKRILEWNPLKQWLDVAVGLYTGTGVERVEWLRLALALPLTLGCVLAGSRLWRRRT
;
A
#
# COMPACT_ATOMS: atom_id res chain seq x y z
N MET A 1 38.73 11.10 88.01
CA MET A 1 38.63 12.39 87.27
C MET A 1 38.68 12.02 85.78
N GLU A 2 37.54 11.79 85.19
CA GLU A 2 37.43 11.60 83.72
C GLU A 2 36.21 12.41 83.27
N VAL A 3 36.48 13.39 82.43
CA VAL A 3 35.48 14.32 81.91
C VAL A 3 34.87 13.70 80.66
N SER A 4 33.60 13.35 80.74
CA SER A 4 32.78 12.86 79.60
C SER A 4 32.54 13.97 78.61
N ALA A 5 32.96 13.77 77.36
CA ALA A 5 32.69 14.66 76.22
C ALA A 5 31.36 14.28 75.54
N ALA A 6 30.43 15.22 75.45
CA ALA A 6 29.15 15.07 74.76
C ALA A 6 29.33 15.07 73.21
N PRO A 7 28.51 14.32 72.46
CA PRO A 7 28.58 14.29 71.01
C PRO A 7 28.03 15.54 70.35
N ARG A 8 28.77 16.10 69.40
CA ARG A 8 28.38 17.25 68.56
C ARG A 8 27.21 16.86 67.63
N ARG A 9 26.11 17.58 67.67
CA ARG A 9 25.03 17.54 66.69
C ARG A 9 25.55 17.96 65.31
N ALA A 10 25.25 17.12 64.30
CA ALA A 10 25.46 17.43 62.87
C ALA A 10 24.52 18.55 62.45
N PRO A 11 24.93 19.46 61.55
CA PRO A 11 24.09 20.57 61.07
C PRO A 11 22.95 20.01 60.17
N SER A 12 21.75 20.57 60.36
CA SER A 12 20.57 20.31 59.52
C SER A 12 20.83 20.74 58.08
N PRO A 13 20.39 20.02 57.07
CA PRO A 13 20.55 20.41 55.68
C PRO A 13 19.74 21.69 55.41
N SER A 14 20.40 22.63 54.72
CA SER A 14 19.90 23.92 54.28
C SER A 14 18.63 23.79 53.42
N ALA A 15 17.72 24.74 53.53
CA ALA A 15 16.43 24.84 52.83
C ALA A 15 16.53 25.05 51.29
N ALA A 16 17.71 24.88 50.70
CA ALA A 16 17.98 25.10 49.27
C ALA A 16 17.87 23.85 48.38
N GLU A 17 17.61 22.65 48.94
CA GLU A 17 17.48 21.40 48.14
C GLU A 17 16.08 20.76 48.13
N ARG A 18 15.05 21.55 48.34
CA ARG A 18 13.71 21.06 48.01
C ARG A 18 13.51 21.17 46.49
N ARG A 19 13.67 20.05 45.76
CA ARG A 19 13.14 19.89 44.40
C ARG A 19 11.66 20.28 44.40
N PRO A 20 11.21 21.10 43.44
CA PRO A 20 9.78 21.39 43.32
C PRO A 20 9.05 20.08 43.06
N PRO A 21 7.89 19.82 43.69
CA PRO A 21 7.02 18.71 43.39
C PRO A 21 6.29 19.05 42.11
N ASP A 22 6.76 18.62 40.96
CA ASP A 22 6.07 18.53 39.67
C ASP A 22 7.08 18.51 38.51
N ALA A 23 8.02 17.57 38.56
CA ALA A 23 8.59 17.07 37.34
C ALA A 23 7.57 16.07 36.76
N ALA A 24 6.74 16.52 35.83
CA ALA A 24 5.91 15.63 35.03
C ALA A 24 6.75 14.45 34.54
N PRO A 25 6.22 13.19 34.54
CA PRO A 25 6.99 12.01 34.20
C PRO A 25 7.69 12.21 32.87
N ASP A 26 8.97 11.80 32.80
CA ASP A 26 9.88 11.97 31.66
C ASP A 26 9.19 11.43 30.39
N ARG A 27 8.62 12.33 29.58
CA ARG A 27 7.80 11.96 28.42
C ARG A 27 8.72 11.36 27.38
N ALA A 28 8.58 10.07 27.10
CA ALA A 28 9.35 9.33 26.11
C ALA A 28 9.40 10.07 24.76
N ALA A 29 10.55 9.99 24.08
CA ALA A 29 10.73 10.58 22.76
C ALA A 29 9.67 10.06 21.76
N PRO A 30 9.15 10.91 20.87
CA PRO A 30 8.11 10.51 19.93
C PRO A 30 8.64 9.49 18.92
N VAL A 31 7.82 8.50 18.59
CA VAL A 31 8.11 7.52 17.53
C VAL A 31 7.85 8.11 16.15
N MET A 32 6.76 8.87 16.02
CA MET A 32 6.37 9.53 14.76
C MET A 32 6.25 11.04 15.00
N GLN A 33 6.77 11.85 14.06
CA GLN A 33 6.73 13.29 14.20
C GLN A 33 6.56 13.99 12.85
N TRP A 34 5.69 15.02 12.84
CA TRP A 34 5.53 16.00 11.76
C TRP A 34 5.98 17.36 12.28
N ARG A 35 6.87 18.01 11.54
CA ARG A 35 7.39 19.35 11.87
C ARG A 35 7.11 20.28 10.71
N ARG A 36 6.13 21.18 10.87
CA ARG A 36 5.72 22.15 9.85
C ARG A 36 5.51 21.50 8.48
N ALA A 37 4.96 20.27 8.49
CA ALA A 37 4.82 19.45 7.31
C ALA A 37 3.72 20.00 6.40
N GLY A 38 4.06 20.19 5.13
CA GLY A 38 3.12 20.64 4.11
C GLY A 38 3.19 19.75 2.87
N LYS A 39 2.04 19.65 2.18
CA LYS A 39 1.92 18.92 0.92
C LYS A 39 1.06 19.67 -0.07
N ARG A 40 1.66 20.00 -1.22
CA ARG A 40 0.94 20.55 -2.37
C ARG A 40 1.08 19.58 -3.55
N TYR A 41 -0.05 19.23 -4.15
CA TYR A 41 -0.06 18.41 -5.37
C TYR A 41 0.05 19.31 -6.61
N PRO A 42 0.73 18.86 -7.68
CA PRO A 42 0.77 19.59 -8.94
C PRO A 42 -0.65 19.83 -9.47
N GLY A 43 -0.94 21.08 -9.86
CA GLY A 43 -2.26 21.47 -10.38
C GLY A 43 -3.35 21.71 -9.33
N ALA A 44 -3.08 21.49 -8.04
CA ALA A 44 -4.03 21.78 -6.97
C ALA A 44 -3.99 23.27 -6.58
N GLY A 45 -5.16 23.91 -6.47
CA GLY A 45 -5.30 25.31 -6.06
C GLY A 45 -4.87 25.55 -4.61
N ALA A 46 -5.10 24.60 -3.71
CA ALA A 46 -4.75 24.66 -2.29
C ALA A 46 -3.84 23.49 -1.88
N PRO A 47 -3.01 23.65 -0.81
CA PRO A 47 -2.24 22.55 -0.26
C PRO A 47 -3.17 21.52 0.40
N ALA A 48 -2.84 20.23 0.25
CA ALA A 48 -3.52 19.15 0.96
C ALA A 48 -3.15 19.10 2.45
N LEU A 49 -1.94 19.57 2.80
CA LEU A 49 -1.51 19.85 4.16
C LEU A 49 -0.73 21.17 4.17
N ASP A 50 -0.98 22.01 5.19
CA ASP A 50 -0.41 23.34 5.35
C ASP A 50 0.10 23.54 6.78
N ASP A 51 1.44 23.52 6.93
CA ASP A 51 2.13 23.81 8.20
C ASP A 51 1.65 22.96 9.40
N VAL A 52 1.50 21.65 9.20
CA VAL A 52 1.01 20.72 10.23
C VAL A 52 2.16 20.23 11.10
N SER A 53 1.98 20.33 12.44
CA SER A 53 2.98 19.90 13.43
C SER A 53 2.32 19.12 14.55
N PHE A 54 2.69 17.85 14.70
CA PHE A 54 2.29 16.98 15.80
C PHE A 54 3.25 15.81 15.94
N ALA A 55 3.11 15.03 17.01
CA ALA A 55 3.93 13.85 17.26
C ALA A 55 3.10 12.76 17.92
N VAL A 56 3.48 11.50 17.77
CA VAL A 56 2.86 10.32 18.41
C VAL A 56 3.93 9.60 19.23
N ARG A 57 3.61 9.29 20.48
CA ARG A 57 4.53 8.69 21.45
C ARG A 57 4.30 7.20 21.61
N PRO A 58 5.30 6.44 22.14
CA PRO A 58 5.10 5.05 22.52
C PRO A 58 3.92 4.89 23.48
N GLY A 59 3.09 3.87 23.27
CA GLY A 59 1.94 3.58 24.14
C GLY A 59 0.83 4.65 24.11
N GLU A 60 0.71 5.38 23.01
CA GLU A 60 -0.33 6.41 22.79
C GLU A 60 -1.19 6.05 21.58
N ILE A 61 -2.51 6.13 21.70
CA ILE A 61 -3.47 6.09 20.60
C ILE A 61 -3.84 7.53 20.24
N VAL A 62 -3.38 7.99 19.09
CA VAL A 62 -3.74 9.30 18.52
C VAL A 62 -4.72 9.10 17.39
N VAL A 63 -5.88 9.74 17.45
CA VAL A 63 -6.90 9.65 16.41
C VAL A 63 -6.98 10.97 15.64
N LEU A 64 -6.83 10.86 14.33
CA LEU A 64 -6.90 11.95 13.37
C LEU A 64 -8.31 12.02 12.81
N VAL A 65 -9.05 13.07 13.14
CA VAL A 65 -10.43 13.29 12.69
C VAL A 65 -10.53 14.49 11.77
N GLY A 66 -11.56 14.52 10.94
CA GLY A 66 -11.84 15.61 10.00
C GLY A 66 -12.70 15.18 8.84
N PRO A 67 -13.29 16.11 8.07
CA PRO A 67 -14.11 15.81 6.91
C PRO A 67 -13.27 15.16 5.79
N ASN A 68 -13.98 14.62 4.78
CA ASN A 68 -13.31 14.12 3.59
C ASN A 68 -12.55 15.25 2.89
N GLY A 69 -11.32 14.97 2.45
CA GLY A 69 -10.44 15.98 1.85
C GLY A 69 -9.70 16.88 2.86
N SER A 70 -9.85 16.69 4.17
CA SER A 70 -9.13 17.50 5.16
C SER A 70 -7.62 17.24 5.24
N GLY A 71 -7.09 16.19 4.59
CA GLY A 71 -5.67 15.87 4.56
C GLY A 71 -5.24 14.67 5.41
N LYS A 72 -6.16 13.93 6.07
CA LYS A 72 -5.85 12.76 6.92
C LYS A 72 -5.00 11.72 6.21
N THR A 73 -5.50 11.20 5.09
CA THR A 73 -4.78 10.21 4.27
C THR A 73 -3.42 10.74 3.80
N THR A 74 -3.33 12.03 3.43
CA THR A 74 -2.06 12.64 3.04
C THR A 74 -1.05 12.64 4.18
N ALA A 75 -1.46 12.98 5.41
CA ALA A 75 -0.60 12.93 6.59
C ALA A 75 -0.09 11.51 6.87
N MET A 76 -0.96 10.50 6.73
CA MET A 76 -0.61 9.08 6.90
C MET A 76 0.28 8.55 5.78
N GLU A 77 0.03 8.94 4.52
CA GLU A 77 0.90 8.57 3.39
C GLU A 77 2.31 9.18 3.52
N MET A 78 2.45 10.35 4.14
CA MET A 78 3.76 10.96 4.38
C MET A 78 4.59 10.14 5.35
N ILE A 79 4.05 9.76 6.52
CA ILE A 79 4.78 8.95 7.50
C ILE A 79 5.03 7.53 7.00
N SER A 80 4.14 7.00 6.17
CA SER A 80 4.32 5.68 5.52
C SER A 80 5.40 5.69 4.42
N GLY A 81 5.96 6.87 4.08
CA GLY A 81 6.96 7.02 3.02
C GLY A 81 6.41 6.86 1.61
N LEU A 82 5.09 6.86 1.44
CA LEU A 82 4.42 6.82 0.13
C LEU A 82 4.45 8.17 -0.58
N ARG A 83 4.48 9.25 0.20
CA ARG A 83 4.48 10.62 -0.31
C ARG A 83 5.45 11.50 0.48
N PRO A 84 6.50 12.03 -0.15
CA PRO A 84 7.38 12.98 0.53
C PRO A 84 6.66 14.32 0.79
N PRO A 85 6.96 15.01 1.89
CA PRO A 85 6.49 16.37 2.14
C PRO A 85 7.01 17.33 1.05
N THR A 86 6.23 18.38 0.77
CA THR A 86 6.68 19.50 -0.11
C THR A 86 7.43 20.55 0.71
N SER A 87 7.06 20.70 1.99
CA SER A 87 7.71 21.58 2.97
C SER A 87 7.71 20.94 4.35
N GLY A 88 8.60 21.37 5.21
CA GLY A 88 8.77 20.80 6.55
C GLY A 88 9.37 19.40 6.53
N GLU A 89 9.18 18.66 7.59
CA GLU A 89 9.78 17.34 7.81
C GLU A 89 8.81 16.37 8.45
N VAL A 90 8.92 15.08 8.07
CA VAL A 90 8.26 13.97 8.74
C VAL A 90 9.32 12.93 9.10
N SER A 91 9.32 12.45 10.35
CA SER A 91 10.36 11.56 10.86
C SER A 91 9.80 10.40 11.69
N ILE A 92 10.55 9.28 11.69
CA ILE A 92 10.33 8.09 12.52
C ILE A 92 11.58 7.90 13.36
N ASP A 93 11.43 7.81 14.69
CA ASP A 93 12.55 7.75 15.65
C ASP A 93 13.58 8.87 15.43
N GLY A 94 13.14 10.06 15.06
CA GLY A 94 13.98 11.21 14.76
C GLY A 94 14.69 11.17 13.41
N GLU A 95 14.58 10.12 12.64
CA GLU A 95 15.14 10.03 11.28
C GLU A 95 14.12 10.43 10.21
N PRO A 96 14.46 11.31 9.25
CA PRO A 96 13.54 11.72 8.19
C PRO A 96 13.04 10.54 7.36
N VAL A 97 11.73 10.51 7.10
CA VAL A 97 11.12 9.49 6.27
C VAL A 97 11.48 9.70 4.80
N ARG A 98 12.05 8.67 4.19
CA ARG A 98 12.37 8.63 2.77
C ARG A 98 11.70 7.42 2.10
N PRO A 99 11.35 7.51 0.82
CA PRO A 99 10.89 6.35 0.07
C PRO A 99 11.89 5.20 0.15
N LEU A 100 11.43 3.97 0.36
CA LEU A 100 12.25 2.75 0.46
C LEU A 100 13.27 2.73 1.64
N ALA A 101 13.13 3.61 2.63
CA ALA A 101 14.03 3.65 3.77
C ALA A 101 13.87 2.45 4.72
N PRO A 102 14.93 2.02 5.41
CA PRO A 102 14.88 0.91 6.39
C PRO A 102 13.88 1.13 7.53
N GLN A 103 13.59 2.40 7.86
CA GLN A 103 12.64 2.79 8.92
C GLN A 103 11.22 2.24 8.72
N ARG A 104 10.86 1.81 7.50
CA ARG A 104 9.57 1.14 7.25
C ARG A 104 9.37 -0.12 8.07
N ALA A 105 10.46 -0.80 8.45
CA ALA A 105 10.35 -1.95 9.32
C ALA A 105 9.83 -1.59 10.72
N LEU A 106 9.99 -0.32 11.15
CA LEU A 106 9.54 0.17 12.45
C LEU A 106 8.05 0.44 12.52
N ILE A 107 7.39 0.58 11.37
CA ILE A 107 5.97 0.93 11.31
C ILE A 107 5.16 -0.14 10.58
N GLY A 108 4.02 -0.48 11.16
CA GLY A 108 2.97 -1.24 10.48
C GLY A 108 1.96 -0.28 9.87
N VAL A 109 1.64 -0.48 8.59
CA VAL A 109 0.75 0.42 7.86
C VAL A 109 -0.45 -0.35 7.36
N GLN A 110 -1.65 0.17 7.58
CA GLN A 110 -2.88 -0.26 6.92
C GLN A 110 -3.42 0.95 6.13
N LEU A 111 -3.63 0.75 4.84
CA LEU A 111 -4.10 1.78 3.93
C LEU A 111 -5.64 1.80 3.85
N GLN A 112 -6.21 2.90 3.40
CA GLN A 112 -7.66 3.04 3.20
C GLN A 112 -8.21 1.96 2.25
N GLU A 113 -7.52 1.71 1.12
CA GLU A 113 -7.76 0.54 0.28
C GLU A 113 -6.83 -0.58 0.72
N THR A 114 -7.35 -1.79 0.94
CA THR A 114 -6.57 -2.92 1.47
C THR A 114 -5.40 -3.32 0.57
N GLY A 115 -5.54 -3.17 -0.75
CA GLY A 115 -4.46 -3.43 -1.70
C GLY A 115 -3.82 -4.82 -1.56
N LEU A 116 -4.60 -5.83 -1.17
CA LEU A 116 -4.10 -7.20 -0.97
C LEU A 116 -4.32 -8.04 -2.24
N PRO A 117 -3.37 -8.95 -2.59
CA PRO A 117 -3.55 -9.88 -3.70
C PRO A 117 -4.73 -10.82 -3.45
N GLN A 118 -5.82 -10.62 -4.19
CA GLN A 118 -7.12 -11.25 -3.91
C GLN A 118 -7.10 -12.77 -3.94
N ARG A 119 -6.32 -13.38 -4.83
CA ARG A 119 -6.23 -14.84 -5.00
C ARG A 119 -5.32 -15.55 -4.00
N LEU A 120 -4.65 -14.81 -3.10
CA LEU A 120 -3.93 -15.42 -1.99
C LEU A 120 -4.88 -15.87 -0.89
N LYS A 121 -4.53 -16.96 -0.24
CA LYS A 121 -5.16 -17.37 1.01
C LYS A 121 -4.66 -16.51 2.17
N VAL A 122 -5.49 -16.32 3.19
CA VAL A 122 -5.12 -15.57 4.42
C VAL A 122 -3.77 -16.04 4.96
N ARG A 123 -3.57 -17.36 5.15
CA ARG A 123 -2.31 -17.93 5.62
C ARG A 123 -1.11 -17.66 4.72
N GLU A 124 -1.33 -17.52 3.40
CA GLU A 124 -0.27 -17.25 2.44
C GLU A 124 0.19 -15.79 2.55
N ALA A 125 -0.75 -14.85 2.66
CA ALA A 125 -0.46 -13.44 2.88
C ALA A 125 0.29 -13.21 4.20
N VAL A 126 -0.16 -13.84 5.29
CA VAL A 126 0.51 -13.81 6.60
C VAL A 126 1.94 -14.32 6.51
N ARG A 127 2.17 -15.48 5.88
CA ARG A 127 3.51 -16.06 5.70
C ARG A 127 4.42 -15.17 4.86
N ALA A 128 3.88 -14.55 3.82
CA ALA A 128 4.67 -13.69 2.94
C ALA A 128 5.18 -12.46 3.68
N VAL A 129 4.33 -11.81 4.48
CA VAL A 129 4.74 -10.65 5.28
C VAL A 129 5.68 -11.07 6.40
N ALA A 130 5.40 -12.17 7.11
CA ALA A 130 6.27 -12.69 8.16
C ALA A 130 7.69 -13.02 7.64
N ALA A 131 7.80 -13.49 6.41
CA ALA A 131 9.09 -13.82 5.79
C ALA A 131 10.01 -12.60 5.55
N LEU A 132 9.48 -11.38 5.62
CA LEU A 132 10.29 -10.15 5.51
C LEU A 132 11.16 -9.90 6.75
N TYR A 133 10.82 -10.51 7.89
CA TYR A 133 11.47 -10.30 9.18
C TYR A 133 12.21 -11.56 9.63
N ALA A 134 13.37 -11.39 10.28
CA ALA A 134 14.08 -12.48 10.94
C ALA A 134 13.32 -12.97 12.17
N ASP A 135 12.74 -12.03 12.94
CA ASP A 135 11.78 -12.28 14.02
C ASP A 135 10.46 -11.56 13.69
N PRO A 136 9.46 -12.27 13.16
CA PRO A 136 8.18 -11.69 12.79
C PRO A 136 7.27 -11.40 14.01
N GLY A 137 7.67 -11.80 15.23
CA GLY A 137 6.84 -11.70 16.43
C GLY A 137 5.83 -12.83 16.57
N PRO A 138 4.84 -12.68 17.46
CA PRO A 138 3.86 -13.72 17.79
C PRO A 138 2.72 -13.78 16.74
N VAL A 139 3.06 -14.19 15.52
CA VAL A 139 2.15 -14.17 14.36
C VAL A 139 0.86 -14.94 14.62
N GLU A 140 0.96 -16.15 15.19
CA GLU A 140 -0.18 -17.01 15.50
C GLU A 140 -1.13 -16.34 16.50
N ARG A 141 -0.58 -15.67 17.51
CA ARG A 141 -1.35 -14.92 18.51
C ARG A 141 -2.10 -13.74 17.86
N ILE A 142 -1.46 -12.99 16.95
CA ILE A 142 -2.08 -11.87 16.24
C ILE A 142 -3.24 -12.38 15.37
N VAL A 143 -3.02 -13.47 14.63
CA VAL A 143 -4.01 -14.10 13.76
C VAL A 143 -5.22 -14.59 14.58
N ALA A 144 -4.98 -15.24 15.72
CA ALA A 144 -6.04 -15.74 16.60
C ALA A 144 -6.82 -14.60 17.28
N GLN A 145 -6.15 -13.56 17.78
CA GLN A 145 -6.80 -12.40 18.41
C GLN A 145 -7.75 -11.66 17.47
N LEU A 146 -7.49 -11.71 16.15
CA LEU A 146 -8.35 -11.10 15.14
C LEU A 146 -9.32 -12.10 14.48
N GLY A 147 -9.37 -13.37 14.98
CA GLY A 147 -10.29 -14.41 14.50
C GLY A 147 -10.01 -14.89 13.06
N LEU A 148 -8.77 -14.73 12.58
CA LEU A 148 -8.36 -15.06 11.21
C LEU A 148 -7.94 -16.52 11.03
N ASP A 149 -7.70 -17.26 12.11
CA ASP A 149 -7.33 -18.68 12.14
C ASP A 149 -8.40 -19.56 11.46
N ALA A 150 -9.68 -19.35 11.81
CA ALA A 150 -10.80 -20.03 11.18
C ALA A 150 -10.94 -19.77 9.66
N ARG A 151 -10.31 -18.71 9.15
CA ARG A 151 -10.34 -18.29 7.75
C ARG A 151 -9.02 -18.47 7.02
N ALA A 152 -8.03 -19.10 7.65
CA ALA A 152 -6.68 -19.25 7.13
C ALA A 152 -6.60 -19.90 5.74
N ALA A 153 -7.57 -20.75 5.39
CA ALA A 153 -7.65 -21.44 4.10
C ALA A 153 -8.46 -20.66 3.05
N GLN A 154 -9.22 -19.63 3.44
CA GLN A 154 -10.02 -18.80 2.52
C GLN A 154 -9.11 -17.89 1.70
N THR A 155 -9.52 -17.60 0.47
CA THR A 155 -8.89 -16.59 -0.39
C THR A 155 -9.36 -15.19 0.00
N ILE A 156 -8.50 -14.19 -0.20
CA ILE A 156 -8.79 -12.81 0.23
C ILE A 156 -10.01 -12.24 -0.49
N ASP A 157 -10.24 -12.59 -1.76
CA ASP A 157 -11.43 -12.19 -2.53
C ASP A 157 -12.75 -12.76 -1.98
N SER A 158 -12.69 -13.88 -1.25
CA SER A 158 -13.86 -14.50 -0.61
C SER A 158 -14.17 -13.91 0.77
N LEU A 159 -13.32 -13.04 1.30
CA LEU A 159 -13.55 -12.37 2.59
C LEU A 159 -14.54 -11.22 2.45
N SER A 160 -15.39 -11.03 3.46
CA SER A 160 -16.12 -9.77 3.58
C SER A 160 -15.16 -8.59 3.82
N GLY A 161 -15.59 -7.36 3.53
CA GLY A 161 -14.78 -6.16 3.73
C GLY A 161 -14.21 -6.05 5.15
N GLY A 162 -15.00 -6.40 6.17
CA GLY A 162 -14.55 -6.40 7.56
C GLY A 162 -13.44 -7.42 7.85
N TRP A 163 -13.54 -8.63 7.29
CA TRP A 163 -12.48 -9.64 7.42
C TRP A 163 -11.22 -9.28 6.66
N ALA A 164 -11.35 -8.70 5.47
CA ALA A 164 -10.20 -8.19 4.73
C ALA A 164 -9.49 -7.05 5.49
N ARG A 165 -10.27 -6.19 6.18
CA ARG A 165 -9.73 -5.11 7.02
C ARG A 165 -9.00 -5.66 8.25
N ARG A 166 -9.57 -6.64 8.96
CA ARG A 166 -8.90 -7.32 10.07
C ARG A 166 -7.58 -7.98 9.62
N LEU A 167 -7.58 -8.61 8.44
CA LEU A 167 -6.35 -9.18 7.88
C LEU A 167 -5.30 -8.09 7.62
N ASP A 168 -5.69 -6.95 7.07
CA ASP A 168 -4.76 -5.87 6.77
C ASP A 168 -4.13 -5.29 8.05
N VAL A 169 -4.92 -5.13 9.14
CA VAL A 169 -4.41 -4.75 10.46
C VAL A 169 -3.49 -5.84 11.03
N ALA A 170 -3.85 -7.13 10.89
CA ALA A 170 -2.98 -8.23 11.32
C ALA A 170 -1.61 -8.17 10.64
N LEU A 171 -1.61 -7.97 9.30
CA LEU A 171 -0.39 -7.85 8.51
C LEU A 171 0.45 -6.63 8.91
N ALA A 172 -0.19 -5.52 9.33
CA ALA A 172 0.50 -4.34 9.84
C ALA A 172 1.19 -4.61 11.19
N CYS A 173 0.68 -5.55 11.99
CA CYS A 173 1.25 -5.90 13.30
C CYS A 173 2.41 -6.91 13.22
N ILE A 174 2.64 -7.56 12.07
CA ILE A 174 3.75 -8.49 11.89
C ILE A 174 5.08 -7.73 11.83
N GLY A 175 6.13 -8.26 12.47
CA GLY A 175 7.47 -7.66 12.50
C GLY A 175 7.72 -6.80 13.74
N ARG A 176 6.86 -6.86 14.75
CA ARG A 176 6.98 -6.08 16.00
C ARG A 176 7.14 -4.58 15.75
N PRO A 177 6.21 -3.94 15.06
CA PRO A 177 6.31 -2.52 14.75
C PRO A 177 6.30 -1.69 16.05
N ARG A 178 7.06 -0.60 16.06
CA ARG A 178 7.03 0.40 17.14
C ARG A 178 5.83 1.34 17.03
N ALA A 179 5.29 1.46 15.81
CA ALA A 179 4.10 2.25 15.55
C ALA A 179 3.19 1.59 14.51
N LEU A 180 1.89 1.86 14.64
CA LEU A 180 0.85 1.51 13.67
C LEU A 180 0.28 2.78 13.05
N VAL A 181 0.11 2.78 11.74
CA VAL A 181 -0.55 3.84 10.96
C VAL A 181 -1.74 3.22 10.25
N LEU A 182 -2.95 3.57 10.69
CA LEU A 182 -4.19 2.90 10.31
C LEU A 182 -5.18 3.90 9.72
N ASP A 183 -5.40 3.83 8.41
CA ASP A 183 -6.31 4.76 7.71
C ASP A 183 -7.73 4.17 7.64
N GLU A 184 -8.64 4.69 8.46
CA GLU A 184 -10.02 4.23 8.63
C GLU A 184 -10.12 2.71 8.92
N PRO A 185 -9.48 2.19 9.99
CA PRO A 185 -9.37 0.75 10.23
C PRO A 185 -10.71 0.07 10.49
N THR A 186 -11.74 0.80 10.85
CA THR A 186 -13.08 0.30 11.23
C THR A 186 -14.14 0.56 10.17
N SER A 187 -13.79 1.19 9.06
CA SER A 187 -14.73 1.49 7.98
C SER A 187 -15.30 0.21 7.36
N GLY A 188 -16.63 0.12 7.31
CA GLY A 188 -17.34 -1.04 6.76
C GLY A 188 -17.34 -2.30 7.64
N ILE A 189 -16.98 -2.16 8.92
CA ILE A 189 -17.03 -3.23 9.92
C ILE A 189 -18.29 -3.06 10.78
N ASP A 190 -18.94 -4.17 11.14
CA ASP A 190 -20.08 -4.15 12.05
C ASP A 190 -19.69 -3.68 13.47
N PRO A 191 -20.66 -3.18 14.28
CA PRO A 191 -20.34 -2.56 15.58
C PRO A 191 -19.61 -3.47 16.57
N VAL A 192 -19.91 -4.79 16.57
CA VAL A 192 -19.27 -5.74 17.48
C VAL A 192 -17.81 -5.96 17.06
N ALA A 193 -17.61 -6.26 15.78
CA ALA A 193 -16.28 -6.45 15.22
C ALA A 193 -15.41 -5.19 15.31
N ARG A 194 -16.03 -4.00 15.27
CA ARG A 194 -15.38 -2.71 15.46
C ARG A 194 -14.84 -2.55 16.89
N ALA A 195 -15.65 -2.85 17.89
CA ALA A 195 -15.24 -2.82 19.28
C ALA A 195 -14.08 -3.80 19.58
N GLU A 196 -14.15 -5.02 19.02
CA GLU A 196 -13.06 -6.02 19.13
C GLU A 196 -11.75 -5.52 18.51
N LEU A 197 -11.83 -4.84 17.36
CA LEU A 197 -10.64 -4.27 16.71
C LEU A 197 -10.01 -3.15 17.54
N TRP A 198 -10.81 -2.26 18.13
CA TRP A 198 -10.29 -1.22 19.01
C TRP A 198 -9.69 -1.80 20.29
N GLU A 199 -10.30 -2.85 20.86
CA GLU A 199 -9.73 -3.53 22.02
C GLU A 199 -8.39 -4.20 21.68
N PHE A 200 -8.27 -4.82 20.51
CA PHE A 200 -6.99 -5.32 20.01
C PHE A 200 -5.94 -4.19 19.91
N LEU A 201 -6.30 -3.00 19.41
CA LEU A 201 -5.38 -1.86 19.33
C LEU A 201 -4.98 -1.34 20.72
N ARG A 202 -5.89 -1.36 21.71
CA ARG A 202 -5.59 -1.05 23.11
C ARG A 202 -4.56 -2.01 23.70
N LEU A 203 -4.65 -3.31 23.39
CA LEU A 203 -3.63 -4.28 23.80
C LEU A 203 -2.27 -3.95 23.17
N ARG A 204 -2.20 -3.57 21.90
CA ARG A 204 -0.95 -3.13 21.25
C ARG A 204 -0.39 -1.86 21.90
N ARG A 205 -1.25 -0.89 22.21
CA ARG A 205 -0.88 0.30 22.98
C ARG A 205 -0.26 -0.06 24.33
N ALA A 206 -0.88 -0.99 25.08
CA ALA A 206 -0.38 -1.44 26.38
C ALA A 206 1.00 -2.13 26.27
N GLU A 207 1.32 -2.72 25.11
CA GLU A 207 2.65 -3.26 24.79
C GLU A 207 3.66 -2.15 24.39
N GLY A 208 3.28 -0.88 24.46
CA GLY A 208 4.14 0.26 24.13
C GLY A 208 4.12 0.68 22.66
N VAL A 209 3.27 0.08 21.82
CA VAL A 209 3.13 0.45 20.41
C VAL A 209 2.42 1.81 20.30
N ALA A 210 2.99 2.74 19.52
CA ALA A 210 2.36 3.99 19.16
C ALA A 210 1.31 3.75 18.07
N VAL A 211 0.08 4.26 18.21
CA VAL A 211 -0.98 4.08 17.22
C VAL A 211 -1.44 5.44 16.70
N LEU A 212 -1.37 5.63 15.39
CA LEU A 212 -2.02 6.73 14.67
C LEU A 212 -3.13 6.15 13.82
N ALA A 213 -4.38 6.43 14.17
CA ALA A 213 -5.54 6.01 13.41
C ALA A 213 -6.29 7.22 12.85
N SER A 214 -6.92 7.07 11.69
CA SER A 214 -7.92 8.03 11.21
C SER A 214 -9.32 7.44 11.36
N THR A 215 -10.28 8.30 11.59
CA THR A 215 -11.71 7.96 11.48
C THR A 215 -12.53 9.19 11.10
N HIS A 216 -13.67 8.96 10.50
CA HIS A 216 -14.72 9.97 10.33
C HIS A 216 -15.83 9.80 11.38
N ASP A 217 -15.78 8.76 12.21
CA ASP A 217 -16.70 8.52 13.33
C ASP A 217 -16.14 9.15 14.60
N LEU A 218 -16.71 10.28 15.00
CA LEU A 218 -16.29 11.03 16.17
C LEU A 218 -16.56 10.28 17.48
N SER A 219 -17.56 9.38 17.52
CA SER A 219 -17.83 8.56 18.70
C SER A 219 -16.75 7.51 18.95
N GLU A 220 -16.14 6.95 17.88
CA GLU A 220 -14.95 6.10 18.03
C GLU A 220 -13.77 6.89 18.59
N ALA A 221 -13.53 8.09 18.04
CA ALA A 221 -12.45 8.94 18.49
C ALA A 221 -12.61 9.32 19.98
N GLU A 222 -13.83 9.64 20.42
CA GLU A 222 -14.17 9.93 21.82
C GLU A 222 -13.95 8.73 22.74
N ALA A 223 -14.32 7.51 22.27
CA ALA A 223 -14.25 6.30 23.09
C ALA A 223 -12.83 5.71 23.23
N TYR A 224 -11.97 5.87 22.21
CA TYR A 224 -10.74 5.08 22.12
C TYR A 224 -9.44 5.90 22.04
N ALA A 225 -9.51 7.20 21.73
CA ALA A 225 -8.32 8.04 21.62
C ALA A 225 -7.78 8.47 22.99
N ASP A 226 -6.46 8.43 23.16
CA ASP A 226 -5.78 9.14 24.26
C ASP A 226 -5.65 10.62 23.89
N ARG A 227 -5.46 10.91 22.60
CA ARG A 227 -5.35 12.27 22.08
C ARG A 227 -5.98 12.39 20.69
N LEU A 228 -6.63 13.51 20.48
CA LEU A 228 -7.31 13.87 19.25
C LEU A 228 -6.52 14.90 18.46
N LEU A 229 -6.55 14.75 17.14
CA LEU A 229 -6.05 15.73 16.19
C LEU A 229 -7.17 16.02 15.19
N VAL A 230 -7.60 17.28 15.11
CA VAL A 230 -8.66 17.70 14.19
C VAL A 230 -8.05 18.43 13.02
N LEU A 231 -8.20 17.85 11.83
CA LEU A 231 -7.78 18.44 10.55
C LEU A 231 -8.97 19.02 9.80
N ASP A 232 -8.81 20.26 9.34
CA ASP A 232 -9.73 20.88 8.37
C ASP A 232 -8.92 21.60 7.30
N ARG A 233 -9.30 21.41 6.01
CA ARG A 233 -8.68 22.04 4.83
C ARG A 233 -7.15 22.04 4.87
N GLY A 234 -6.56 20.91 5.28
CA GLY A 234 -5.11 20.74 5.37
C GLY A 234 -4.45 21.35 6.59
N ARG A 235 -5.17 21.92 7.54
CA ARG A 235 -4.63 22.55 8.74
C ARG A 235 -5.06 21.81 9.99
N LEU A 236 -4.17 21.76 10.98
CA LEU A 236 -4.49 21.27 12.31
C LEU A 236 -5.17 22.40 13.08
N ILE A 237 -6.49 22.26 13.32
CA ILE A 237 -7.32 23.28 13.98
C ILE A 237 -7.46 23.04 15.47
N LEU A 238 -7.33 21.79 15.93
CA LEU A 238 -7.45 21.42 17.34
C LEU A 238 -6.58 20.20 17.64
N GLN A 239 -5.94 20.16 18.81
CA GLN A 239 -5.28 18.98 19.36
C GLN A 239 -5.34 19.01 20.90
N GLY A 240 -5.52 17.84 21.51
CA GLY A 240 -5.57 17.67 22.96
C GLY A 240 -6.00 16.27 23.35
N THR A 241 -5.99 15.95 24.64
CA THR A 241 -6.68 14.76 25.15
C THR A 241 -8.18 14.90 24.93
N VAL A 242 -8.93 13.80 25.00
CA VAL A 242 -10.40 13.88 24.91
C VAL A 242 -10.96 14.81 26.01
N GLU A 243 -10.39 14.75 27.21
CA GLU A 243 -10.77 15.60 28.35
C GLU A 243 -10.42 17.08 28.09
N ASP A 244 -9.24 17.39 27.52
CA ASP A 244 -8.87 18.77 27.17
C ASP A 244 -9.81 19.37 26.12
N VAL A 245 -10.29 18.54 25.19
CA VAL A 245 -11.14 18.95 24.06
C VAL A 245 -12.59 19.14 24.50
N LEU A 246 -13.12 18.20 25.28
CA LEU A 246 -14.50 18.27 25.79
C LEU A 246 -14.64 19.25 26.97
N GLY A 247 -13.57 19.47 27.73
CA GLY A 247 -13.59 20.18 28.99
C GLY A 247 -14.08 19.32 30.16
N PRO A 248 -14.12 19.86 31.39
CA PRO A 248 -14.59 19.13 32.55
C PRO A 248 -16.04 18.67 32.36
N ALA A 249 -16.34 17.44 32.77
CA ALA A 249 -17.62 16.75 32.51
C ALA A 249 -18.86 17.54 32.97
N ASP A 250 -18.71 18.39 34.01
CA ASP A 250 -19.79 19.20 34.56
C ASP A 250 -19.86 20.63 34.00
N GLY A 251 -18.92 21.02 33.11
CA GLY A 251 -18.72 22.43 32.74
C GLY A 251 -19.41 22.87 31.45
N ARG A 252 -19.50 22.00 30.46
CA ARG A 252 -20.01 22.39 29.14
C ARG A 252 -21.19 21.52 28.73
N TRP A 253 -22.31 22.16 28.43
CA TRP A 253 -23.53 21.53 27.95
C TRP A 253 -23.86 22.04 26.55
N ARG A 254 -24.66 21.27 25.84
CA ARG A 254 -25.19 21.62 24.52
C ARG A 254 -26.69 21.68 24.51
N LEU A 255 -27.22 22.60 23.72
CA LEU A 255 -28.58 22.64 23.25
C LEU A 255 -28.55 22.49 21.74
N ARG A 256 -29.08 21.39 21.24
CA ARG A 256 -29.07 21.05 19.80
C ARG A 256 -30.48 21.16 19.24
N LEU A 257 -30.68 22.04 18.26
CA LEU A 257 -31.90 22.20 17.50
C LEU A 257 -31.78 21.46 16.19
N ILE A 258 -32.71 20.56 15.91
CA ILE A 258 -32.76 19.72 14.71
C ILE A 258 -33.86 20.22 13.80
N GLY A 259 -33.65 20.25 12.47
CA GLY A 259 -34.59 20.80 11.50
C GLY A 259 -34.78 22.31 11.66
N ALA A 260 -33.75 23.04 12.10
CA ALA A 260 -33.77 24.47 12.29
C ALA A 260 -33.68 25.22 10.95
N ASP A 261 -34.61 26.12 10.70
CA ASP A 261 -34.61 26.99 9.53
C ASP A 261 -33.93 28.34 9.82
N SER A 262 -33.95 29.26 8.86
CA SER A 262 -33.35 30.59 8.98
C SER A 262 -33.97 31.48 10.06
N SER A 263 -35.19 31.14 10.56
CA SER A 263 -35.83 31.88 11.68
C SER A 263 -35.04 31.75 12.97
N VAL A 264 -34.44 30.56 13.20
CA VAL A 264 -33.59 30.28 14.35
C VAL A 264 -32.33 31.15 14.32
N ASP A 265 -31.68 31.27 13.16
CA ASP A 265 -30.48 32.10 13.01
C ASP A 265 -30.77 33.58 13.18
N ALA A 266 -31.91 34.06 12.68
CA ALA A 266 -32.34 35.44 12.84
C ALA A 266 -32.66 35.78 14.32
N TRP A 267 -33.37 34.87 14.95
CA TRP A 267 -33.76 34.99 16.37
C TRP A 267 -32.55 34.97 17.31
N ALA A 268 -31.58 34.09 17.02
CA ALA A 268 -30.35 33.99 17.81
C ALA A 268 -29.49 35.26 17.66
N ARG A 269 -29.30 35.75 16.43
CA ARG A 269 -28.55 36.99 16.16
C ARG A 269 -29.16 38.21 16.87
N ALA A 270 -30.49 38.33 16.86
CA ALA A 270 -31.17 39.42 17.54
C ALA A 270 -30.94 39.44 19.07
N ARG A 271 -30.53 38.29 19.64
CA ARG A 271 -30.26 38.14 21.09
C ARG A 271 -28.76 37.99 21.42
N GLY A 272 -27.87 38.16 20.42
CA GLY A 272 -26.43 38.02 20.62
C GLY A 272 -25.96 36.58 20.91
N LEU A 273 -26.77 35.56 20.57
CA LEU A 273 -26.43 34.18 20.80
C LEU A 273 -25.60 33.67 19.63
N ASP A 274 -24.47 33.02 19.93
CA ASP A 274 -23.61 32.37 18.95
C ASP A 274 -24.02 30.91 18.79
N LEU A 275 -24.79 30.63 17.73
CA LEU A 275 -25.16 29.27 17.34
C LEU A 275 -24.14 28.72 16.35
N VAL A 276 -23.69 27.51 16.61
CA VAL A 276 -22.77 26.76 15.77
C VAL A 276 -23.54 25.66 15.07
N GLY A 277 -23.24 25.39 13.81
CA GLY A 277 -23.84 24.23 13.13
C GLY A 277 -23.82 24.33 11.62
N THR A 278 -24.15 23.22 10.98
CA THR A 278 -24.21 23.06 9.53
C THR A 278 -25.56 22.48 9.10
N GLY A 279 -26.05 22.90 7.94
CA GLY A 279 -27.35 22.44 7.42
C GLY A 279 -28.52 22.85 8.34
N GLU A 280 -29.34 21.89 8.72
CA GLU A 280 -30.54 22.09 9.54
C GLU A 280 -30.32 21.88 11.04
N VAL A 281 -29.06 21.76 11.48
CA VAL A 281 -28.72 21.59 12.90
C VAL A 281 -28.04 22.84 13.43
N ARG A 282 -28.52 23.33 14.59
CA ARG A 282 -27.91 24.44 15.33
C ARG A 282 -27.59 23.99 16.75
N VAL A 283 -26.44 24.37 17.25
CA VAL A 283 -25.96 24.00 18.59
C VAL A 283 -25.57 25.26 19.36
N LEU A 284 -26.12 25.43 20.55
CA LEU A 284 -25.66 26.37 21.55
C LEU A 284 -24.80 25.61 22.57
N ILE A 285 -23.62 26.12 22.88
CA ILE A 285 -22.72 25.56 23.88
C ILE A 285 -22.58 26.55 25.00
N ALA A 286 -22.95 26.15 26.22
CA ALA A 286 -22.87 26.97 27.42
C ALA A 286 -22.76 26.07 28.67
N ASP A 287 -22.82 26.66 29.87
CA ASP A 287 -22.96 25.88 31.09
C ASP A 287 -24.36 25.22 31.20
N LYS A 288 -24.51 24.27 32.11
CA LYS A 288 -25.73 23.49 32.29
C LYS A 288 -26.97 24.35 32.59
N GLU A 289 -26.78 25.38 33.42
CA GLU A 289 -27.84 26.24 33.86
C GLU A 289 -28.34 27.15 32.72
N ALA A 290 -27.39 27.72 31.97
CA ALA A 290 -27.69 28.54 30.81
C ALA A 290 -28.36 27.73 29.69
N VAL A 291 -27.89 26.49 29.42
CA VAL A 291 -28.52 25.59 28.45
C VAL A 291 -29.94 25.25 28.84
N THR A 292 -30.20 24.98 30.13
CA THR A 292 -31.54 24.62 30.60
C THR A 292 -32.47 25.83 30.49
N ALA A 293 -32.06 27.01 30.96
CA ALA A 293 -32.85 28.24 30.85
C ALA A 293 -33.13 28.62 29.38
N MET A 294 -32.14 28.45 28.51
CA MET A 294 -32.28 28.78 27.10
C MET A 294 -33.22 27.80 26.38
N ALA A 295 -33.26 26.52 26.77
CA ALA A 295 -34.21 25.57 26.22
C ALA A 295 -35.65 26.01 26.43
N ASP A 296 -35.98 26.45 27.67
CA ASP A 296 -37.32 26.93 28.01
C ASP A 296 -37.69 28.19 27.21
N VAL A 297 -36.74 29.10 27.01
CA VAL A 297 -36.93 30.33 26.20
C VAL A 297 -37.18 30.00 24.72
N ILE A 298 -36.45 29.01 24.17
CA ILE A 298 -36.57 28.56 22.77
C ILE A 298 -37.89 27.85 22.58
N GLU A 299 -38.30 26.97 23.50
CA GLU A 299 -39.60 26.30 23.44
C GLU A 299 -40.77 27.30 23.51
N ALA A 300 -40.68 28.31 24.39
CA ALA A 300 -41.66 29.36 24.45
C ALA A 300 -41.74 30.19 23.15
N ALA A 301 -40.59 30.51 22.54
CA ALA A 301 -40.53 31.21 21.25
C ALA A 301 -41.14 30.35 20.09
N ARG A 302 -40.91 29.03 20.10
CA ARG A 302 -41.57 28.11 19.17
C ARG A 302 -43.10 28.12 19.36
N GLY A 303 -43.56 28.08 20.59
CA GLY A 303 -44.98 28.15 20.92
C GLY A 303 -45.63 29.44 20.42
N ARG A 304 -44.90 30.58 20.34
CA ARG A 304 -45.37 31.84 19.75
C ARG A 304 -45.21 31.93 18.23
N GLY A 305 -44.70 30.87 17.59
CA GLY A 305 -44.48 30.82 16.12
C GLY A 305 -43.26 31.64 15.63
N GLU A 306 -42.40 32.11 16.55
CA GLU A 306 -41.18 32.88 16.22
C GLU A 306 -40.07 32.00 15.63
N LEU A 307 -40.06 30.69 15.95
CA LEU A 307 -39.05 29.72 15.59
C LEU A 307 -39.63 28.46 14.95
N ARG A 308 -38.91 27.92 13.99
CA ARG A 308 -39.23 26.63 13.38
C ARG A 308 -38.04 25.67 13.49
N TYR A 309 -38.26 24.57 14.19
CA TYR A 309 -37.36 23.45 14.30
C TYR A 309 -38.15 22.17 14.59
N GLN A 310 -37.59 21.01 14.31
CA GLN A 310 -38.27 19.73 14.51
C GLN A 310 -38.14 19.24 15.96
N ASP A 311 -36.90 19.23 16.48
CA ASP A 311 -36.60 18.68 17.81
C ASP A 311 -35.56 19.50 18.54
N ILE A 312 -35.53 19.40 19.89
CA ILE A 312 -34.57 20.04 20.77
C ILE A 312 -33.97 19.00 21.71
N LEU A 313 -32.64 18.87 21.68
CA LEU A 313 -31.91 17.97 22.54
C LEU A 313 -30.97 18.75 23.45
N LYS A 314 -31.00 18.46 24.75
CA LYS A 314 -30.10 19.03 25.75
C LYS A 314 -29.27 17.92 26.40
N GLY A 315 -28.00 18.20 26.70
CA GLY A 315 -27.11 17.23 27.34
C GLY A 315 -25.66 17.71 27.42
N PRO A 316 -24.76 16.89 27.96
CA PRO A 316 -23.35 17.21 27.98
C PRO A 316 -22.82 17.38 26.56
N ILE A 317 -21.80 18.20 26.40
CA ILE A 317 -21.13 18.42 25.12
C ILE A 317 -20.53 17.12 24.60
N ARG A 318 -20.55 16.94 23.27
CA ARG A 318 -19.90 15.81 22.59
C ARG A 318 -18.84 16.32 21.62
N LEU A 319 -17.96 15.43 21.19
CA LEU A 319 -16.90 15.76 20.25
C LEU A 319 -17.43 16.34 18.92
N GLU A 320 -18.61 15.91 18.49
CA GLU A 320 -19.31 16.46 17.30
C GLU A 320 -19.58 17.97 17.43
N ASP A 321 -19.96 18.41 18.62
CA ASP A 321 -20.31 19.81 18.89
C ASP A 321 -19.05 20.68 18.92
N VAL A 322 -17.98 20.18 19.56
CA VAL A 322 -16.66 20.85 19.59
C VAL A 322 -16.06 20.91 18.18
N PHE A 323 -16.22 19.85 17.39
CA PHE A 323 -15.78 19.85 16.01
C PHE A 323 -16.50 20.94 15.19
N ALA A 324 -17.82 21.00 15.28
CA ALA A 324 -18.62 22.02 14.60
C ALA A 324 -18.22 23.44 15.03
N GLU A 325 -17.96 23.65 16.32
CA GLU A 325 -17.46 24.91 16.88
C GLU A 325 -16.09 25.29 16.32
N ALA A 326 -15.13 24.34 16.29
CA ALA A 326 -13.78 24.55 15.80
C ALA A 326 -13.76 24.92 14.30
N VAL A 327 -14.54 24.22 13.48
CA VAL A 327 -14.68 24.51 12.05
C VAL A 327 -15.30 25.89 11.82
N SER A 328 -16.40 26.23 12.53
CA SER A 328 -17.03 27.56 12.45
C SER A 328 -16.09 28.71 12.84
N ARG A 329 -15.27 28.52 13.85
CA ARG A 329 -14.27 29.51 14.26
C ARG A 329 -13.16 29.66 13.22
N ALA A 330 -12.69 28.56 12.63
CA ALA A 330 -11.69 28.60 11.57
C ALA A 330 -12.20 29.35 10.33
N ASP A 331 -13.48 29.19 9.96
CA ASP A 331 -14.11 29.90 8.84
C ASP A 331 -14.26 31.42 9.11
N ARG A 332 -14.43 31.86 10.36
CA ARG A 332 -14.54 33.27 10.75
C ARG A 332 -13.18 33.97 10.87
N GLY A 333 -12.05 33.32 10.51
CA GLY A 333 -10.71 33.92 10.60
C GLY A 333 -10.16 34.02 12.04
N GLY A 334 -10.78 33.33 12.99
CA GLY A 334 -10.33 33.24 14.38
C GLY A 334 -9.03 32.45 14.47
N GLY A 335 -8.00 33.10 15.05
CA GLY A 335 -6.64 32.61 15.15
C GLY A 335 -6.54 31.18 15.71
N ARG A 336 -5.44 30.51 15.37
CA ARG A 336 -4.99 29.23 15.91
C ARG A 336 -5.23 29.16 17.42
N MET A 337 -6.04 28.21 17.86
CA MET A 337 -5.95 27.80 19.26
C MET A 337 -4.54 27.24 19.46
N SER A 338 -3.72 27.95 20.21
CA SER A 338 -2.32 27.63 20.45
C SER A 338 -2.23 26.27 21.10
N ALA A 339 -1.88 25.28 20.29
CA ALA A 339 -1.36 24.04 20.82
C ALA A 339 -0.11 24.38 21.63
N ALA A 340 -0.04 23.97 22.86
CA ALA A 340 1.17 24.06 23.66
C ALA A 340 2.31 23.39 22.87
N GLN A 341 3.18 24.22 22.31
CA GLN A 341 4.38 23.77 21.61
C GLN A 341 5.30 23.15 22.66
N HIS A 342 5.32 21.83 22.72
CA HIS A 342 6.30 21.13 23.53
C HIS A 342 7.65 21.19 22.78
N PRO A 343 8.70 21.78 23.38
CA PRO A 343 10.03 21.86 22.78
C PRO A 343 10.54 20.44 22.49
N ALA A 344 10.99 20.23 21.27
CA ALA A 344 11.57 18.98 20.84
C ALA A 344 12.91 18.76 21.56
N ARG A 345 12.98 17.80 22.48
CA ARG A 345 14.26 17.27 22.96
C ARG A 345 14.86 16.35 21.89
N ARG A 346 16.15 16.48 21.65
CA ARG A 346 16.91 15.54 20.82
C ARG A 346 16.82 14.13 21.43
N PRO A 347 16.72 13.07 20.60
CA PRO A 347 16.63 11.71 21.09
C PRO A 347 17.90 11.37 21.89
N THR A 348 17.72 10.99 23.14
CA THR A 348 18.77 10.35 23.94
C THR A 348 18.59 8.85 23.85
N ALA A 349 19.64 8.17 23.42
CA ALA A 349 19.93 6.74 23.52
C ALA A 349 18.93 5.72 22.92
N ALA A 350 19.52 4.66 22.39
CA ALA A 350 18.94 3.49 21.74
C ALA A 350 17.59 3.06 22.33
N GLY A 351 16.52 3.23 21.53
CA GLY A 351 15.25 2.58 21.79
C GLY A 351 15.37 1.06 21.60
N PRO A 352 14.33 0.29 22.01
CA PRO A 352 14.31 -1.17 21.91
C PRO A 352 14.62 -1.61 20.47
N ASP A 353 15.20 -2.79 20.37
CA ASP A 353 15.78 -3.38 19.17
C ASP A 353 15.00 -3.09 17.89
N ARG A 354 15.71 -2.55 16.90
CA ARG A 354 15.14 -2.36 15.55
C ARG A 354 14.79 -3.74 14.99
N PRO A 355 13.62 -3.90 14.35
CA PRO A 355 13.25 -5.18 13.76
C PRO A 355 14.33 -5.62 12.76
N VAL A 356 14.84 -6.83 12.96
CA VAL A 356 15.86 -7.43 12.10
C VAL A 356 15.17 -7.99 10.87
N LEU A 357 15.57 -7.49 9.70
CA LEU A 357 15.05 -7.97 8.42
C LEU A 357 15.64 -9.35 8.09
N ALA A 358 14.84 -10.17 7.42
CA ALA A 358 15.28 -11.47 6.94
C ALA A 358 16.36 -11.34 5.85
N PRO A 359 17.25 -12.33 5.70
CA PRO A 359 18.21 -12.38 4.60
C PRO A 359 17.50 -12.29 3.24
N GLY A 360 18.07 -11.53 2.30
CA GLY A 360 17.45 -11.25 1.00
C GLY A 360 17.07 -12.51 0.22
N TRP A 361 17.90 -13.57 0.27
CA TRP A 361 17.62 -14.84 -0.40
C TRP A 361 16.34 -15.53 0.11
N ARG A 362 16.10 -15.48 1.46
CA ARG A 362 14.90 -16.03 2.07
C ARG A 362 13.65 -15.25 1.63
N VAL A 363 13.75 -13.94 1.60
CA VAL A 363 12.68 -13.06 1.10
C VAL A 363 12.36 -13.41 -0.35
N VAL A 364 13.38 -13.47 -1.23
CA VAL A 364 13.21 -13.81 -2.64
C VAL A 364 12.58 -15.20 -2.80
N ALA A 365 13.04 -16.22 -2.08
CA ALA A 365 12.50 -17.58 -2.18
C ALA A 365 11.01 -17.65 -1.81
N VAL A 366 10.60 -17.04 -0.68
CA VAL A 366 9.20 -17.05 -0.23
C VAL A 366 8.32 -16.26 -1.19
N TRP A 367 8.78 -15.10 -1.62
CA TRP A 367 8.02 -14.24 -2.53
C TRP A 367 7.95 -14.83 -3.95
N SER A 368 9.00 -15.49 -4.45
CA SER A 368 8.92 -16.23 -5.72
C SER A 368 7.87 -17.35 -5.67
N ARG A 369 7.83 -18.10 -4.56
CA ARG A 369 6.78 -19.11 -4.39
C ARG A 369 5.38 -18.48 -4.36
N GLN A 370 5.23 -17.34 -3.71
CA GLN A 370 3.95 -16.62 -3.66
C GLN A 370 3.53 -16.13 -5.06
N GLU A 371 4.43 -15.48 -5.78
CA GLU A 371 4.18 -14.99 -7.14
C GLU A 371 3.85 -16.14 -8.10
N LEU A 372 4.57 -17.28 -7.99
CA LEU A 372 4.26 -18.48 -8.76
C LEU A 372 2.85 -19.00 -8.48
N VAL A 373 2.43 -19.03 -7.21
CA VAL A 373 1.07 -19.46 -6.83
C VAL A 373 0.02 -18.51 -7.42
N LEU A 374 0.28 -17.20 -7.42
CA LEU A 374 -0.62 -16.21 -8.01
C LEU A 374 -0.73 -16.39 -9.53
N LEU A 375 0.39 -16.57 -10.22
CA LEU A 375 0.42 -16.83 -11.66
C LEU A 375 -0.32 -18.12 -12.03
N LEU A 376 -0.12 -19.20 -11.27
CA LEU A 376 -0.81 -20.48 -11.51
C LEU A 376 -2.32 -20.41 -11.22
N ARG A 377 -2.76 -19.48 -10.39
CA ARG A 377 -4.19 -19.24 -10.13
C ARG A 377 -4.83 -18.28 -11.15
N GLU A 378 -4.06 -17.79 -12.12
CA GLU A 378 -4.56 -16.93 -13.21
C GLU A 378 -4.96 -17.82 -14.40
N PRO A 379 -6.28 -18.11 -14.62
CA PRO A 379 -6.70 -19.09 -15.62
C PRO A 379 -6.33 -18.68 -17.05
N VAL A 380 -6.35 -17.38 -17.34
CA VAL A 380 -5.97 -16.87 -18.67
C VAL A 380 -4.48 -17.07 -18.93
N ALA A 381 -3.63 -16.73 -17.94
CA ALA A 381 -2.19 -16.93 -18.07
C ALA A 381 -1.82 -18.41 -18.22
N VAL A 382 -2.45 -19.29 -17.43
CA VAL A 382 -2.25 -20.75 -17.51
C VAL A 382 -2.69 -21.30 -18.86
N PHE A 383 -3.87 -20.90 -19.36
CA PHE A 383 -4.37 -21.36 -20.66
C PHE A 383 -3.41 -20.97 -21.78
N PHE A 384 -3.06 -19.70 -21.90
CA PHE A 384 -2.20 -19.24 -22.98
C PHE A 384 -0.76 -19.76 -22.87
N SER A 385 -0.25 -20.02 -21.67
CA SER A 385 1.10 -20.53 -21.51
C SER A 385 1.25 -22.04 -21.69
N LEU A 386 0.24 -22.82 -21.31
CA LEU A 386 0.28 -24.27 -21.34
C LEU A 386 -0.56 -24.89 -22.47
N ALA A 387 -1.84 -24.49 -22.56
CA ALA A 387 -2.77 -25.12 -23.49
C ALA A 387 -2.58 -24.60 -24.92
N PHE A 388 -2.39 -23.30 -25.12
CA PHE A 388 -2.31 -22.72 -26.45
C PHE A 388 -1.16 -23.29 -27.32
N PRO A 389 0.10 -23.42 -26.84
CA PRO A 389 1.17 -24.01 -27.62
C PRO A 389 0.94 -25.49 -27.94
N VAL A 390 0.32 -26.24 -27.02
CA VAL A 390 -0.06 -27.65 -27.27
C VAL A 390 -1.16 -27.71 -28.33
N ILE A 391 -2.15 -26.84 -28.30
CA ILE A 391 -3.20 -26.73 -29.31
C ILE A 391 -2.57 -26.43 -30.69
N MET A 392 -1.64 -25.47 -30.75
CA MET A 392 -0.91 -25.15 -31.98
C MET A 392 -0.15 -26.37 -32.53
N TYR A 393 0.51 -27.12 -31.65
CA TYR A 393 1.17 -28.36 -32.05
C TYR A 393 0.19 -29.41 -32.58
N VAL A 394 -0.94 -29.62 -31.90
CA VAL A 394 -1.97 -30.59 -32.30
C VAL A 394 -2.58 -30.25 -33.66
N PHE A 395 -2.93 -28.97 -33.89
CA PHE A 395 -3.64 -28.58 -35.11
C PHE A 395 -2.71 -28.25 -36.28
N ILE A 396 -1.48 -27.83 -36.06
CA ILE A 396 -0.53 -27.46 -37.11
C ILE A 396 0.67 -28.41 -37.12
N GLY A 397 1.25 -28.70 -35.97
CA GLY A 397 2.43 -29.57 -35.87
C GLY A 397 2.15 -30.97 -36.36
N ILE A 398 1.16 -31.64 -35.77
CA ILE A 398 0.85 -33.05 -36.06
C ILE A 398 0.52 -33.33 -37.54
N PRO A 399 -0.36 -32.56 -38.22
CA PRO A 399 -0.71 -32.83 -39.61
C PRO A 399 0.46 -32.71 -40.59
N TYR A 400 1.44 -31.86 -40.28
CA TYR A 400 2.55 -31.56 -41.19
C TYR A 400 3.92 -32.02 -40.65
N ALA A 401 3.98 -32.72 -39.49
CA ALA A 401 5.21 -33.08 -38.78
C ALA A 401 6.27 -33.72 -39.64
N SER A 402 5.87 -34.67 -40.51
CA SER A 402 6.75 -35.45 -41.36
C SER A 402 7.09 -34.80 -42.70
N ASN A 403 6.44 -33.65 -43.04
CA ASN A 403 6.73 -32.99 -44.32
C ASN A 403 8.15 -32.45 -44.32
N GLU A 404 8.90 -32.73 -45.35
CA GLU A 404 10.26 -32.27 -45.55
C GLU A 404 10.22 -30.82 -46.06
N VAL A 405 10.83 -29.91 -45.33
CA VAL A 405 10.91 -28.48 -45.67
C VAL A 405 12.23 -28.17 -46.37
N ALA A 406 13.28 -28.88 -46.00
CA ALA A 406 14.59 -28.82 -46.63
C ALA A 406 15.24 -30.22 -46.53
N PRO A 407 16.29 -30.53 -47.31
CA PRO A 407 16.93 -31.85 -47.25
C PRO A 407 17.30 -32.25 -45.82
N GLY A 408 16.65 -33.32 -45.31
CA GLY A 408 16.86 -33.83 -43.95
C GLY A 408 16.26 -32.99 -42.81
N VAL A 409 15.41 -31.98 -43.11
CA VAL A 409 14.75 -31.13 -42.11
C VAL A 409 13.23 -31.29 -42.25
N ARG A 410 12.61 -31.85 -41.25
CA ARG A 410 11.14 -32.00 -41.18
C ARG A 410 10.48 -30.68 -40.72
N PHE A 411 9.22 -30.49 -41.07
CA PHE A 411 8.44 -29.36 -40.62
C PHE A 411 8.45 -29.21 -39.09
N ILE A 412 8.34 -30.31 -38.34
CA ILE A 412 8.39 -30.30 -36.88
C ILE A 412 9.74 -29.80 -36.34
N ASP A 413 10.85 -30.03 -37.06
CA ASP A 413 12.17 -29.57 -36.64
C ASP A 413 12.30 -28.04 -36.72
N VAL A 414 11.54 -27.36 -37.59
CA VAL A 414 11.43 -25.91 -37.68
C VAL A 414 10.40 -25.37 -36.67
N MET A 415 9.29 -26.08 -36.54
CA MET A 415 8.19 -25.66 -35.67
C MET A 415 8.53 -25.76 -34.17
N PHE A 416 9.33 -26.77 -33.78
CA PHE A 416 9.62 -27.01 -32.36
C PHE A 416 10.28 -25.85 -31.62
N PRO A 417 11.38 -25.23 -32.13
CA PRO A 417 11.92 -24.01 -31.51
C PRO A 417 10.91 -22.85 -31.48
N SER A 418 10.04 -22.75 -32.51
CA SER A 418 8.99 -21.76 -32.61
C SER A 418 7.96 -21.91 -31.49
N LEU A 419 7.56 -23.14 -31.15
CA LEU A 419 6.64 -23.40 -30.02
C LEU A 419 7.23 -22.98 -28.68
N ILE A 420 8.50 -23.30 -28.42
CA ILE A 420 9.18 -22.90 -27.18
C ILE A 420 9.28 -21.38 -27.10
N LEU A 421 9.70 -20.71 -28.17
CA LEU A 421 9.83 -19.27 -28.21
C LEU A 421 8.47 -18.58 -28.07
N THR A 422 7.40 -19.17 -28.59
CA THR A 422 6.02 -18.72 -28.43
C THR A 422 5.58 -18.78 -26.96
N VAL A 423 5.90 -19.86 -26.23
CA VAL A 423 5.65 -19.97 -24.79
C VAL A 423 6.35 -18.83 -24.03
N ILE A 424 7.64 -18.63 -24.33
CA ILE A 424 8.46 -17.58 -23.71
C ILE A 424 7.85 -16.20 -23.98
N ALA A 425 7.55 -15.91 -25.25
CA ALA A 425 6.99 -14.62 -25.67
C ALA A 425 5.61 -14.37 -25.04
N ASN A 426 4.74 -15.36 -25.00
CA ASN A 426 3.41 -15.24 -24.42
C ASN A 426 3.48 -14.89 -22.92
N LEU A 427 4.22 -15.64 -22.12
CA LEU A 427 4.35 -15.41 -20.69
C LEU A 427 4.97 -14.05 -20.38
N LEU A 428 5.96 -13.62 -21.16
CA LEU A 428 6.71 -12.40 -20.89
C LEU A 428 6.10 -11.13 -21.50
N LEU A 429 5.44 -11.23 -22.67
CA LEU A 429 4.80 -10.08 -23.32
C LEU A 429 3.32 -9.91 -22.99
N MET A 430 2.61 -10.99 -22.62
CA MET A 430 1.23 -10.91 -22.19
C MET A 430 1.09 -11.10 -20.67
N GLY A 431 1.60 -12.18 -20.11
CA GLY A 431 1.42 -12.51 -18.70
C GLY A 431 1.98 -11.44 -17.77
N MET A 432 3.26 -11.14 -17.86
CA MET A 432 3.96 -10.25 -16.95
C MET A 432 3.47 -8.79 -17.00
N PRO A 433 3.27 -8.13 -18.17
CA PRO A 433 2.78 -6.74 -18.21
C PRO A 433 1.37 -6.60 -17.67
N ILE A 434 0.47 -7.54 -17.99
CA ILE A 434 -0.92 -7.55 -17.53
C ILE A 434 -0.95 -7.69 -16.01
N TYR A 435 -0.17 -8.63 -15.47
CA TYR A 435 -0.04 -8.83 -14.03
C TYR A 435 0.45 -7.56 -13.31
N LEU A 436 1.51 -6.91 -13.82
CA LEU A 436 2.01 -5.65 -13.26
C LEU A 436 0.98 -4.51 -13.33
N ALA A 437 0.18 -4.45 -14.39
CA ALA A 437 -0.89 -3.47 -14.51
C ALA A 437 -2.04 -3.76 -13.53
N GLU A 438 -2.36 -5.03 -13.30
CA GLU A 438 -3.38 -5.44 -12.35
C GLU A 438 -2.97 -5.14 -10.89
N LEU A 439 -1.73 -5.45 -10.51
CA LEU A 439 -1.18 -5.06 -9.20
C LEU A 439 -1.39 -3.57 -8.90
N ARG A 440 -1.19 -2.72 -9.93
CA ARG A 440 -1.37 -1.28 -9.80
C ARG A 440 -2.83 -0.84 -9.72
N SER A 441 -3.68 -1.40 -10.58
CA SER A 441 -5.10 -1.02 -10.60
C SER A 441 -5.82 -1.36 -9.30
N ARG A 442 -5.29 -2.32 -8.55
CA ARG A 442 -5.78 -2.75 -7.24
C ARG A 442 -5.02 -2.16 -6.04
N GLY A 443 -4.09 -1.22 -6.28
CA GLY A 443 -3.30 -0.59 -5.22
C GLY A 443 -2.34 -1.53 -4.46
N ILE A 444 -2.08 -2.74 -5.00
CA ILE A 444 -1.19 -3.74 -4.37
C ILE A 444 0.26 -3.22 -4.36
N ASP A 445 0.67 -2.50 -5.39
CA ASP A 445 1.98 -1.85 -5.47
C ASP A 445 2.18 -0.83 -4.34
N ARG A 446 1.14 -0.06 -3.98
CA ARG A 446 1.15 0.84 -2.82
C ARG A 446 1.32 0.08 -1.51
N ARG A 447 0.61 -1.05 -1.37
CA ARG A 447 0.74 -1.92 -0.19
C ARG A 447 2.16 -2.48 -0.07
N TYR A 448 2.73 -2.99 -1.16
CA TYR A 448 4.12 -3.46 -1.18
C TYR A 448 5.12 -2.34 -0.87
N ALA A 449 4.82 -1.12 -1.28
CA ALA A 449 5.63 0.04 -0.96
C ALA A 449 5.62 0.41 0.53
N THR A 450 4.65 0.03 1.34
CA THR A 450 4.65 0.22 2.80
C THR A 450 5.43 -0.86 3.55
N LEU A 451 5.64 -2.02 2.94
CA LEU A 451 6.39 -3.11 3.55
C LEU A 451 7.92 -2.87 3.45
N PRO A 452 8.74 -3.45 4.33
CA PRO A 452 10.20 -3.37 4.23
C PRO A 452 10.77 -4.25 3.11
N LEU A 453 10.03 -4.39 2.03
CA LEU A 453 10.39 -5.12 0.83
C LEU A 453 11.22 -4.23 -0.10
N ARG A 454 12.46 -4.64 -0.38
CA ARG A 454 13.28 -3.94 -1.37
C ARG A 454 12.71 -4.21 -2.77
N GLY A 455 12.53 -3.15 -3.57
CA GLY A 455 11.99 -3.28 -4.92
C GLY A 455 12.74 -4.30 -5.80
N GLY A 456 14.07 -4.40 -5.65
CA GLY A 456 14.87 -5.42 -6.33
C GLY A 456 14.51 -6.86 -5.96
N HIS A 457 14.20 -7.15 -4.69
CA HIS A 457 13.78 -8.49 -4.26
C HIS A 457 12.44 -8.88 -4.88
N PHE A 458 11.49 -7.94 -4.98
CA PHE A 458 10.21 -8.18 -5.65
C PHE A 458 10.39 -8.47 -7.14
N VAL A 459 11.19 -7.66 -7.85
CA VAL A 459 11.45 -7.87 -9.28
C VAL A 459 12.13 -9.21 -9.52
N ILE A 460 13.14 -9.57 -8.71
CA ILE A 460 13.81 -10.87 -8.81
C ILE A 460 12.83 -12.01 -8.53
N ALA A 461 11.98 -11.87 -7.51
CA ALA A 461 10.98 -12.89 -7.18
C ALA A 461 9.98 -13.10 -8.34
N LEU A 462 9.52 -12.03 -8.95
CA LEU A 462 8.62 -12.08 -10.12
C LEU A 462 9.31 -12.74 -11.32
N LEU A 463 10.55 -12.37 -11.61
CA LEU A 463 11.31 -12.97 -12.73
C LEU A 463 11.59 -14.46 -12.49
N LEU A 464 11.95 -14.87 -11.27
CA LEU A 464 12.17 -16.28 -10.93
C LEU A 464 10.88 -17.10 -11.03
N SER A 465 9.76 -16.59 -10.54
CA SER A 465 8.47 -17.29 -10.67
C SER A 465 8.03 -17.43 -12.12
N THR A 466 8.21 -16.37 -12.92
CA THR A 466 7.92 -16.43 -14.37
C THR A 466 8.86 -17.40 -15.09
N LEU A 467 10.16 -17.41 -14.74
CA LEU A 467 11.13 -18.35 -15.30
C LEU A 467 10.75 -19.81 -15.01
N VAL A 468 10.35 -20.11 -13.76
CA VAL A 468 9.87 -21.45 -13.39
C VAL A 468 8.67 -21.86 -14.25
N LEU A 469 7.74 -20.95 -14.49
CA LEU A 469 6.56 -21.23 -15.32
C LEU A 469 6.94 -21.40 -16.80
N VAL A 470 7.85 -20.59 -17.32
CA VAL A 470 8.41 -20.75 -18.67
C VAL A 470 9.08 -22.12 -18.83
N MET A 471 9.93 -22.51 -17.88
CA MET A 471 10.61 -23.81 -17.91
C MET A 471 9.62 -24.98 -17.84
N ALA A 472 8.62 -24.90 -16.98
CA ALA A 472 7.58 -25.93 -16.88
C ALA A 472 6.77 -26.07 -18.19
N ALA A 473 6.34 -24.95 -18.77
CA ALA A 473 5.59 -24.94 -20.02
C ALA A 473 6.44 -25.43 -21.21
N SER A 474 7.70 -24.99 -21.31
CA SER A 474 8.63 -25.46 -22.32
C SER A 474 8.89 -26.97 -22.18
N MET A 475 9.05 -27.48 -20.95
CA MET A 475 9.24 -28.92 -20.70
C MET A 475 8.04 -29.75 -21.16
N ILE A 476 6.81 -29.25 -20.97
CA ILE A 476 5.60 -29.91 -21.45
C ILE A 476 5.64 -30.04 -22.99
N ILE A 477 6.02 -28.97 -23.70
CA ILE A 477 6.16 -29.01 -25.16
C ILE A 477 7.25 -29.99 -25.59
N VAL A 478 8.42 -29.95 -24.94
CA VAL A 478 9.51 -30.90 -25.19
C VAL A 478 9.02 -32.34 -25.04
N LEU A 479 8.30 -32.64 -23.93
CA LEU A 479 7.79 -33.98 -23.66
C LEU A 479 6.77 -34.43 -24.71
N VAL A 480 5.82 -33.57 -25.06
CA VAL A 480 4.76 -33.90 -26.04
C VAL A 480 5.34 -34.16 -27.41
N VAL A 481 6.28 -33.35 -27.89
CA VAL A 481 6.95 -33.56 -29.19
C VAL A 481 7.88 -34.76 -29.15
N ALA A 482 8.65 -34.94 -28.05
CA ALA A 482 9.59 -36.06 -27.92
C ALA A 482 8.93 -37.44 -27.97
N VAL A 483 7.75 -37.58 -27.35
CA VAL A 483 7.01 -38.85 -27.30
C VAL A 483 6.49 -39.26 -28.67
N ARG A 484 6.07 -38.29 -29.50
CA ARG A 484 5.44 -38.60 -30.79
C ARG A 484 6.41 -38.54 -31.98
N ASP A 485 7.10 -37.41 -32.12
CA ASP A 485 7.88 -37.10 -33.32
C ASP A 485 9.40 -37.22 -33.12
N GLY A 486 9.81 -37.34 -31.84
CA GLY A 486 11.21 -37.29 -31.43
C GLY A 486 11.77 -35.86 -31.43
N VAL A 487 12.82 -35.64 -30.64
CA VAL A 487 13.57 -34.38 -30.63
C VAL A 487 15.01 -34.63 -31.08
N ARG A 488 15.59 -33.65 -31.75
CA ARG A 488 16.98 -33.75 -32.21
C ARG A 488 17.96 -33.61 -31.04
N PRO A 489 19.15 -34.27 -31.10
CA PRO A 489 20.20 -34.15 -30.09
C PRO A 489 20.67 -32.69 -29.90
N GLU A 490 20.56 -31.88 -30.93
CA GLU A 490 20.88 -30.43 -30.95
C GLU A 490 20.09 -29.61 -29.96
N LEU A 491 19.01 -30.16 -29.38
CA LEU A 491 18.29 -29.55 -28.25
C LEU A 491 19.24 -29.23 -27.07
N TRP A 492 20.25 -30.06 -26.87
CA TRP A 492 21.23 -29.88 -25.79
C TRP A 492 22.45 -29.05 -26.21
N ASN A 493 22.42 -28.45 -27.40
CA ASN A 493 23.48 -27.55 -27.84
C ASN A 493 23.59 -26.33 -26.92
N PRO A 494 24.74 -26.08 -26.25
CA PRO A 494 24.91 -24.94 -25.35
C PRO A 494 24.61 -23.59 -26.00
N ARG A 495 24.88 -23.46 -27.32
CA ARG A 495 24.58 -22.20 -28.04
C ARG A 495 23.08 -22.00 -28.18
N LEU A 496 22.30 -23.05 -28.47
CA LEU A 496 20.83 -22.96 -28.51
C LEU A 496 20.26 -22.60 -27.15
N LEU A 497 20.73 -23.22 -26.07
CA LEU A 497 20.31 -22.91 -24.71
C LEU A 497 20.64 -21.48 -24.34
N LEU A 498 21.80 -20.94 -24.74
CA LEU A 498 22.17 -19.54 -24.53
C LEU A 498 21.24 -18.60 -25.30
N ILE A 499 20.86 -18.92 -26.53
CA ILE A 499 19.91 -18.13 -27.33
C ILE A 499 18.52 -18.11 -26.66
N MET A 500 18.03 -19.27 -26.20
CA MET A 500 16.77 -19.34 -25.47
C MET A 500 16.82 -18.53 -24.17
N ALA A 501 17.90 -18.60 -23.40
CA ALA A 501 18.09 -17.77 -22.21
C ALA A 501 18.16 -16.26 -22.53
N GLY A 502 18.84 -15.89 -23.61
CA GLY A 502 18.90 -14.51 -24.10
C GLY A 502 17.53 -13.97 -24.50
N SER A 503 16.70 -14.79 -25.19
CA SER A 503 15.34 -14.41 -25.55
C SER A 503 14.47 -14.15 -24.31
N ILE A 504 14.63 -14.95 -23.23
CA ILE A 504 13.92 -14.73 -21.95
C ILE A 504 14.30 -13.36 -21.37
N VAL A 505 15.59 -13.02 -21.32
CA VAL A 505 16.07 -11.74 -20.79
C VAL A 505 15.51 -10.57 -21.60
N TRP A 506 15.58 -10.67 -22.93
CA TRP A 506 15.12 -9.62 -23.83
C TRP A 506 13.61 -9.41 -23.75
N LEU A 507 12.82 -10.49 -23.82
CA LEU A 507 11.36 -10.43 -23.74
C LEU A 507 10.89 -9.99 -22.35
N SER A 508 11.60 -10.36 -21.28
CA SER A 508 11.34 -9.86 -19.93
C SER A 508 11.54 -8.34 -19.83
N ALA A 509 12.59 -7.80 -20.45
CA ALA A 509 12.87 -6.37 -20.46
C ALA A 509 11.77 -5.58 -21.20
N LEU A 510 11.32 -6.08 -22.34
CA LEU A 510 10.24 -5.48 -23.12
C LEU A 510 8.89 -5.58 -22.38
N GLY A 511 8.57 -6.75 -21.83
CA GLY A 511 7.37 -6.96 -21.01
C GLY A 511 7.36 -6.06 -19.77
N PHE A 512 8.49 -5.94 -19.06
CA PHE A 512 8.61 -5.01 -17.95
C PHE A 512 8.39 -3.55 -18.36
N LEU A 513 8.94 -3.13 -19.50
CA LEU A 513 8.71 -1.79 -20.04
C LEU A 513 7.22 -1.54 -20.31
N ILE A 514 6.53 -2.45 -21.01
CA ILE A 514 5.09 -2.34 -21.27
C ILE A 514 4.32 -2.29 -19.95
N GLY A 515 4.63 -3.19 -19.01
CA GLY A 515 4.06 -3.22 -17.67
C GLY A 515 4.34 -1.96 -16.86
N ALA A 516 5.43 -1.23 -17.09
CA ALA A 516 5.76 0.01 -16.41
C ALA A 516 5.04 1.25 -16.97
N LEU A 517 4.39 1.17 -18.13
CA LEU A 517 3.63 2.29 -18.71
C LEU A 517 2.49 2.75 -17.79
N ARG A 518 2.22 4.06 -17.79
CA ARG A 518 1.19 4.68 -16.94
C ARG A 518 -0.18 4.72 -17.63
N VAL A 519 -0.64 3.57 -18.05
CA VAL A 519 -1.93 3.42 -18.74
C VAL A 519 -2.84 2.47 -17.94
N SER A 520 -4.13 2.45 -18.28
CA SER A 520 -5.08 1.56 -17.61
C SER A 520 -4.72 0.08 -17.82
N SER A 521 -5.19 -0.80 -16.93
CA SER A 521 -4.99 -2.25 -17.09
C SER A 521 -5.54 -2.75 -18.43
N ARG A 522 -6.69 -2.24 -18.87
CA ARG A 522 -7.27 -2.58 -20.19
C ARG A 522 -6.38 -2.15 -21.34
N THR A 523 -5.80 -0.95 -21.27
CA THR A 523 -4.88 -0.44 -22.30
C THR A 523 -3.58 -1.24 -22.32
N THR A 524 -3.05 -1.62 -21.14
CA THR A 524 -1.87 -2.49 -21.05
C THR A 524 -2.15 -3.84 -21.69
N GLN A 525 -3.31 -4.44 -21.43
CA GLN A 525 -3.72 -5.71 -22.03
C GLN A 525 -3.82 -5.63 -23.56
N ALA A 526 -4.47 -4.59 -24.08
CA ALA A 526 -4.59 -4.37 -25.52
C ALA A 526 -3.22 -4.17 -26.19
N LEU A 527 -2.34 -3.36 -25.58
CA LEU A 527 -0.99 -3.11 -26.07
C LEU A 527 -0.14 -4.39 -26.04
N SER A 528 -0.18 -5.14 -24.94
CA SER A 528 0.53 -6.40 -24.81
C SER A 528 0.09 -7.40 -25.86
N ALA A 529 -1.22 -7.53 -26.09
CA ALA A 529 -1.76 -8.41 -27.11
C ALA A 529 -1.34 -7.97 -28.52
N ALA A 530 -1.44 -6.68 -28.82
CA ALA A 530 -1.04 -6.14 -30.12
C ALA A 530 0.44 -6.38 -30.41
N VAL A 531 1.33 -6.11 -29.42
CA VAL A 531 2.77 -6.35 -29.55
C VAL A 531 3.04 -7.85 -29.73
N PHE A 532 2.43 -8.70 -28.89
CA PHE A 532 2.61 -10.14 -28.98
C PHE A 532 2.18 -10.70 -30.34
N PHE A 533 0.96 -10.40 -30.80
CA PHE A 533 0.46 -10.94 -32.06
C PHE A 533 1.22 -10.40 -33.27
N LEU A 534 1.58 -9.10 -33.27
CA LEU A 534 2.40 -8.54 -34.34
C LEU A 534 3.77 -9.23 -34.43
N MET A 535 4.41 -9.46 -33.29
CA MET A 535 5.69 -10.17 -33.25
C MET A 535 5.54 -11.64 -33.59
N PHE A 536 4.52 -12.34 -33.08
CA PHE A 536 4.27 -13.75 -33.30
C PHE A 536 3.98 -14.06 -34.78
N PHE A 537 2.98 -13.41 -35.37
CA PHE A 537 2.66 -13.64 -36.79
C PHE A 537 3.77 -13.13 -37.72
N GLY A 538 4.39 -12.00 -37.36
CA GLY A 538 5.50 -11.45 -38.14
C GLY A 538 6.84 -12.16 -37.97
N SER A 539 6.96 -13.15 -37.08
CA SER A 539 8.18 -13.94 -36.92
C SER A 539 8.26 -15.19 -37.85
N GLY A 540 7.14 -15.56 -38.45
CA GLY A 540 7.04 -16.82 -39.18
C GLY A 540 6.75 -18.05 -38.28
N ALA A 541 6.57 -17.83 -36.96
CA ALA A 541 6.28 -18.91 -36.01
C ALA A 541 4.93 -19.60 -36.25
N ALA A 542 3.95 -18.86 -36.78
CA ALA A 542 2.60 -19.33 -37.03
C ALA A 542 2.40 -19.80 -38.48
N MET A 543 3.07 -19.17 -39.46
CA MET A 543 2.90 -19.45 -40.88
C MET A 543 4.16 -19.08 -41.66
N PRO A 544 4.48 -19.80 -42.75
CA PRO A 544 5.60 -19.44 -43.63
C PRO A 544 5.42 -18.03 -44.20
N LEU A 545 6.47 -17.22 -44.18
CA LEU A 545 6.43 -15.83 -44.68
C LEU A 545 6.65 -15.75 -46.20
N ASP A 546 6.97 -16.83 -46.88
CA ASP A 546 7.36 -16.88 -48.29
C ASP A 546 6.26 -16.44 -49.26
N GLN A 547 5.01 -16.54 -48.81
CA GLN A 547 3.84 -16.14 -49.61
C GLN A 547 3.49 -14.63 -49.48
N LEU A 548 4.21 -13.90 -48.64
CA LEU A 548 3.94 -12.45 -48.41
C LEU A 548 4.61 -11.58 -49.48
N PRO A 549 4.05 -10.39 -49.75
CA PRO A 549 4.69 -9.40 -50.61
C PRO A 549 6.09 -9.01 -50.13
N GLU A 550 7.04 -8.80 -51.05
CA GLU A 550 8.44 -8.49 -50.76
C GLU A 550 8.65 -7.31 -49.80
N ILE A 551 7.81 -6.30 -49.90
CA ILE A 551 7.86 -5.13 -48.98
C ILE A 551 7.58 -5.57 -47.53
N LEU A 552 6.59 -6.45 -47.34
CA LEU A 552 6.21 -6.93 -46.04
C LEU A 552 7.28 -7.87 -45.49
N LYS A 553 7.88 -8.73 -46.30
CA LYS A 553 9.01 -9.58 -45.89
C LYS A 553 10.16 -8.74 -45.34
N ARG A 554 10.58 -7.68 -46.07
CA ARG A 554 11.67 -6.78 -45.62
C ARG A 554 11.36 -6.09 -44.28
N ILE A 555 10.11 -5.69 -44.05
CA ILE A 555 9.70 -5.12 -42.76
C ILE A 555 9.77 -6.17 -41.66
N LEU A 556 9.29 -7.38 -41.94
CA LEU A 556 9.25 -8.47 -40.96
C LEU A 556 10.63 -9.06 -40.65
N GLU A 557 11.63 -8.91 -41.55
CA GLU A 557 13.03 -9.24 -41.25
C GLU A 557 13.57 -8.49 -40.02
N TRP A 558 13.05 -7.30 -39.75
CA TRP A 558 13.42 -6.50 -38.56
C TRP A 558 12.60 -6.87 -37.32
N ASN A 559 11.67 -7.84 -37.44
CA ASN A 559 10.94 -8.33 -36.29
C ASN A 559 11.90 -8.98 -35.28
N PRO A 560 12.01 -8.43 -34.06
CA PRO A 560 12.98 -8.97 -33.10
C PRO A 560 12.72 -10.43 -32.71
N LEU A 561 11.46 -10.86 -32.64
CA LEU A 561 11.14 -12.26 -32.33
C LEU A 561 11.61 -13.21 -33.46
N LYS A 562 11.50 -12.78 -34.73
CA LYS A 562 12.02 -13.52 -35.88
C LYS A 562 13.52 -13.71 -35.75
N GLN A 563 14.28 -12.69 -35.37
CA GLN A 563 15.74 -12.81 -35.25
C GLN A 563 16.16 -13.86 -34.22
N TRP A 564 15.47 -13.94 -33.07
CA TRP A 564 15.68 -15.01 -32.09
C TRP A 564 15.28 -16.37 -32.64
N LEU A 565 14.18 -16.42 -33.40
CA LEU A 565 13.66 -17.65 -33.99
C LEU A 565 14.58 -18.21 -35.07
N ASP A 566 15.03 -17.38 -36.02
CA ASP A 566 15.87 -17.81 -37.14
C ASP A 566 17.19 -18.44 -36.63
N VAL A 567 17.84 -17.77 -35.63
CA VAL A 567 19.04 -18.32 -35.00
C VAL A 567 18.74 -19.62 -34.23
N ALA A 568 17.61 -19.68 -33.51
CA ALA A 568 17.24 -20.90 -32.78
C ALA A 568 16.95 -22.09 -33.72
N VAL A 569 16.23 -21.85 -34.81
CA VAL A 569 15.95 -22.86 -35.84
C VAL A 569 17.24 -23.31 -36.52
N GLY A 570 18.11 -22.39 -36.96
CA GLY A 570 19.39 -22.74 -37.60
C GLY A 570 20.31 -23.60 -36.73
N LEU A 571 20.35 -23.28 -35.39
CA LEU A 571 21.12 -24.09 -34.44
C LEU A 571 20.49 -25.45 -34.14
N TYR A 572 19.14 -25.53 -34.11
CA TYR A 572 18.43 -26.79 -33.82
C TYR A 572 18.39 -27.73 -35.02
N THR A 573 18.21 -27.21 -36.23
CA THR A 573 18.17 -28.03 -37.47
C THR A 573 19.56 -28.40 -38.00
N GLY A 574 20.61 -27.72 -37.55
CA GLY A 574 21.96 -27.91 -38.03
C GLY A 574 22.24 -27.26 -39.39
N THR A 575 21.32 -26.49 -39.94
CA THR A 575 21.48 -25.76 -41.23
C THR A 575 22.51 -24.63 -41.14
N GLY A 576 22.88 -24.26 -39.94
CA GLY A 576 23.81 -23.17 -39.68
C GLY A 576 23.08 -21.82 -39.49
N VAL A 577 23.82 -20.83 -39.08
CA VAL A 577 23.33 -19.46 -38.83
C VAL A 577 24.20 -18.48 -39.60
N GLU A 578 23.59 -17.65 -40.42
CA GLU A 578 24.33 -16.66 -41.20
C GLU A 578 24.92 -15.54 -40.34
N ARG A 579 26.00 -14.90 -40.81
CA ARG A 579 26.63 -13.77 -40.09
C ARG A 579 25.69 -12.60 -39.91
N VAL A 580 24.78 -12.38 -40.84
CA VAL A 580 23.80 -11.30 -40.82
C VAL A 580 22.79 -11.51 -39.68
N GLU A 581 22.36 -12.77 -39.42
CA GLU A 581 21.44 -13.13 -38.35
C GLU A 581 22.06 -12.86 -36.97
N TRP A 582 23.35 -13.24 -36.78
CA TRP A 582 24.09 -12.90 -35.58
C TRP A 582 24.24 -11.40 -35.36
N LEU A 583 24.49 -10.63 -36.42
CA LEU A 583 24.60 -9.19 -36.33
C LEU A 583 23.27 -8.54 -35.95
N ARG A 584 22.16 -8.99 -36.57
CA ARG A 584 20.80 -8.51 -36.23
C ARG A 584 20.46 -8.85 -34.78
N LEU A 585 20.76 -10.06 -34.32
CA LEU A 585 20.55 -10.47 -32.93
C LEU A 585 21.37 -9.62 -31.94
N ALA A 586 22.60 -9.25 -32.29
CA ALA A 586 23.43 -8.39 -31.46
C ALA A 586 22.81 -7.01 -31.18
N LEU A 587 21.96 -6.49 -32.11
CA LEU A 587 21.20 -5.26 -31.91
C LEU A 587 20.14 -5.39 -30.82
N ALA A 588 19.72 -6.60 -30.45
CA ALA A 588 18.81 -6.81 -29.33
C ALA A 588 19.43 -6.43 -27.98
N LEU A 589 20.76 -6.48 -27.81
CA LEU A 589 21.44 -6.14 -26.55
C LEU A 589 21.23 -4.66 -26.13
N PRO A 590 21.55 -3.65 -26.97
CA PRO A 590 21.31 -2.27 -26.60
C PRO A 590 19.82 -1.94 -26.43
N LEU A 591 18.94 -2.58 -27.22
CA LEU A 591 17.49 -2.46 -27.05
C LEU A 591 17.02 -3.00 -25.70
N THR A 592 17.55 -4.16 -25.26
CA THR A 592 17.27 -4.72 -23.94
C THR A 592 17.66 -3.75 -22.83
N LEU A 593 18.86 -3.20 -22.90
CA LEU A 593 19.33 -2.21 -21.93
C LEU A 593 18.45 -0.96 -21.94
N GLY A 594 18.07 -0.47 -23.12
CA GLY A 594 17.15 0.66 -23.29
C GLY A 594 15.80 0.40 -22.62
N CYS A 595 15.21 -0.78 -22.85
CA CYS A 595 13.94 -1.19 -22.24
C CYS A 595 14.03 -1.26 -20.71
N VAL A 596 15.10 -1.85 -20.15
CA VAL A 596 15.33 -1.93 -18.70
C VAL A 596 15.49 -0.53 -18.10
N LEU A 597 16.29 0.34 -18.71
CA LEU A 597 16.50 1.69 -18.22
C LEU A 597 15.22 2.54 -18.30
N ALA A 598 14.49 2.50 -19.41
CA ALA A 598 13.23 3.20 -19.58
C ALA A 598 12.16 2.66 -18.59
N GLY A 599 11.99 1.36 -18.52
CA GLY A 599 11.07 0.70 -17.60
C GLY A 599 11.38 1.03 -16.13
N SER A 600 12.66 0.98 -15.74
CA SER A 600 13.07 1.31 -14.37
C SER A 600 12.85 2.78 -14.02
N ARG A 601 13.08 3.72 -14.96
CA ARG A 601 12.78 5.14 -14.78
C ARG A 601 11.28 5.39 -14.65
N LEU A 602 10.46 4.76 -15.47
CA LEU A 602 9.00 4.86 -15.39
C LEU A 602 8.46 4.28 -14.09
N TRP A 603 9.04 3.18 -13.62
CA TRP A 603 8.68 2.55 -12.36
C TRP A 603 9.04 3.42 -11.15
N ARG A 604 10.27 3.97 -11.10
CA ARG A 604 10.77 4.83 -10.00
C ARG A 604 10.04 6.18 -9.88
N ARG A 605 9.60 6.77 -10.97
CA ARG A 605 8.86 8.05 -10.94
C ARG A 605 7.51 7.96 -10.22
N ARG A 606 7.15 6.81 -9.68
CA ARG A 606 5.91 6.52 -8.96
C ARG A 606 6.03 6.59 -7.44
N THR A 607 7.19 6.26 -6.93
CA THR A 607 7.57 6.42 -5.52
C THR A 607 8.10 7.84 -5.28
#